data_7c36011d01cec17a6e1ef5e6addfcca2
#
_entry.id   7c36011d01cec17a6e1ef5e6addfcca2
#
_cell.length_a   1.000
_cell.length_b   1.000
_cell.length_c   1.000
_cell.angle_alpha   90.00
_cell.angle_beta   90.00
_cell.angle_gamma   90.00
#
_symmetry.space_group_name_H-M   'P 1'
#
loop_
_entity.id
_entity.type
_entity.pdbx_description
1 polymer ?
#
loop_
_entity_poly.entity_id
_entity_poly.type
_entity_poly.pdbx_seq_one_letter_code
_entity_poly.pdbx_strand_id
1 'polypeptide(L)'
;MTNQYKDKPYNDYGQWIRQRFPFRVQKISVDAGFSCPNRDGTISHGGCIFCDNRTFNPSYCQPSKSIAQQMEEGKAFFRRKYPDMKYLAYFQAYSNTYAPLDVLKRRYEEALAVEDVVGLVIGTRPDCISPELLDYLEELNRRTFLIVEYGIESVNDDTLRHINRGHDFECSRRAIELTHDRGILTGGHIILGLPGEDREENIRQASIVSDLKLDILKIHQLQIIRGTQLADEYMQQPFKLFTPDEYIDTCIAYLERLRSDIIVERFVSQSPADMLIAPKWGIKNHEFTNRLVNRMK
;
A
#
# COMPACT_ATOMS: atom_id res chain seq x y z
N MET A 1 3.80 -27.71 -15.64
CA MET A 1 3.72 -26.69 -14.57
C MET A 1 2.25 -26.49 -14.26
N THR A 2 1.77 -27.04 -13.17
CA THR A 2 0.38 -26.95 -12.73
C THR A 2 0.06 -25.49 -12.41
N ASN A 3 -0.99 -24.99 -13.02
CA ASN A 3 -1.48 -23.60 -12.91
C ASN A 3 -1.98 -23.34 -11.47
N GLN A 4 -1.09 -22.92 -10.58
CA GLN A 4 -1.32 -22.69 -9.15
C GLN A 4 -2.29 -21.52 -8.86
N TYR A 5 -2.85 -20.88 -9.91
CA TYR A 5 -3.60 -19.62 -9.84
C TYR A 5 -5.00 -19.70 -10.46
N LYS A 6 -5.53 -20.90 -10.71
CA LYS A 6 -6.94 -21.05 -11.05
C LYS A 6 -7.78 -21.01 -9.78
N ASP A 7 -8.69 -20.03 -9.74
CA ASP A 7 -9.85 -19.92 -8.86
C ASP A 7 -9.58 -19.55 -7.39
N LYS A 8 -9.02 -18.34 -7.19
CA LYS A 8 -9.18 -17.69 -5.90
C LYS A 8 -10.62 -17.15 -5.79
N PRO A 9 -11.26 -17.23 -4.61
CA PRO A 9 -12.65 -16.77 -4.40
C PRO A 9 -12.77 -15.24 -4.32
N TYR A 10 -11.78 -14.50 -4.77
CA TYR A 10 -11.73 -13.04 -4.86
C TYR A 10 -10.88 -12.61 -6.07
N ASN A 11 -11.03 -11.36 -6.51
CA ASN A 11 -10.21 -10.79 -7.57
C ASN A 11 -8.76 -10.60 -7.12
N ASP A 12 -7.87 -11.46 -7.57
CA ASP A 12 -6.46 -11.46 -7.21
C ASP A 12 -5.65 -10.53 -8.12
N TYR A 13 -4.88 -9.63 -7.51
CA TYR A 13 -4.02 -8.69 -8.24
C TYR A 13 -3.03 -9.41 -9.16
N GLY A 14 -2.47 -10.52 -8.74
CA GLY A 14 -1.53 -11.28 -9.56
C GLY A 14 -2.19 -11.88 -10.81
N GLN A 15 -3.47 -12.26 -10.78
CA GLN A 15 -4.23 -12.67 -11.97
C GLN A 15 -4.57 -11.45 -12.83
N TRP A 16 -5.07 -10.40 -12.22
CA TRP A 16 -5.49 -9.17 -12.90
C TRP A 16 -4.33 -8.51 -13.66
N ILE A 17 -3.14 -8.38 -13.06
CA ILE A 17 -1.98 -7.77 -13.73
C ILE A 17 -1.47 -8.61 -14.92
N ARG A 18 -1.57 -9.94 -14.85
CA ARG A 18 -1.24 -10.84 -15.96
C ARG A 18 -2.20 -10.76 -17.14
N GLN A 19 -3.43 -10.33 -16.92
CA GLN A 19 -4.40 -10.10 -18.00
C GLN A 19 -4.18 -8.75 -18.69
N ARG A 20 -3.57 -7.81 -17.99
CA ARG A 20 -3.27 -6.46 -18.48
C ARG A 20 -2.01 -6.39 -19.35
N PHE A 21 -1.04 -7.25 -19.08
CA PHE A 21 0.25 -7.23 -19.76
C PHE A 21 0.57 -8.61 -20.35
N PRO A 22 1.11 -8.66 -21.60
CA PRO A 22 1.52 -9.92 -22.22
C PRO A 22 2.82 -10.50 -21.65
N PHE A 23 3.45 -9.80 -20.71
CA PHE A 23 4.69 -10.14 -20.03
C PHE A 23 4.51 -10.07 -18.51
N ARG A 24 5.47 -10.61 -17.78
CA ARG A 24 5.50 -10.47 -16.32
C ARG A 24 5.82 -9.04 -15.92
N VAL A 25 5.11 -8.54 -14.91
CA VAL A 25 5.33 -7.21 -14.34
C VAL A 25 5.68 -7.34 -12.85
N GLN A 26 6.71 -6.61 -12.43
CA GLN A 26 7.17 -6.52 -11.04
C GLN A 26 7.22 -5.08 -10.57
N LYS A 27 6.67 -4.80 -9.38
CA LYS A 27 6.87 -3.50 -8.71
C LYS A 27 8.30 -3.42 -8.17
N ILE A 28 9.02 -2.33 -8.47
CA ILE A 28 10.30 -1.97 -7.87
C ILE A 28 10.07 -0.74 -7.01
N SER A 29 10.28 -0.87 -5.69
CA SER A 29 10.17 0.26 -4.77
C SER A 29 11.29 1.26 -5.03
N VAL A 30 10.94 2.55 -5.00
CA VAL A 30 11.87 3.67 -5.07
C VAL A 30 11.58 4.68 -3.96
N ASP A 31 12.63 5.29 -3.44
CA ASP A 31 12.59 6.39 -2.48
C ASP A 31 13.02 7.66 -3.21
N ALA A 32 12.08 8.56 -3.46
CA ALA A 32 12.32 9.80 -4.17
C ALA A 32 12.84 10.95 -3.28
N GLY A 33 13.06 10.67 -1.99
CA GLY A 33 13.49 11.65 -1.00
C GLY A 33 12.38 12.62 -0.58
N PHE A 34 11.11 12.27 -0.81
CA PHE A 34 9.99 13.09 -0.36
C PHE A 34 9.80 12.99 1.16
N SER A 35 9.10 13.97 1.73
CA SER A 35 8.72 14.00 3.13
C SER A 35 7.24 13.59 3.32
N CYS A 36 6.76 13.80 4.51
CA CYS A 36 5.35 13.63 4.87
C CYS A 36 4.94 14.83 5.73
N PRO A 37 3.83 15.54 5.39
CA PRO A 37 3.39 16.72 6.13
C PRO A 37 3.06 16.42 7.60
N ASN A 38 2.83 15.13 7.90
CA ASN A 38 2.61 14.64 9.26
C ASN A 38 3.90 14.42 10.05
N ARG A 39 5.08 14.65 9.44
CA ARG A 39 6.41 14.47 10.06
C ARG A 39 7.23 15.75 10.11
N ASP A 40 7.12 16.60 9.10
CA ASP A 40 7.97 17.78 8.93
C ASP A 40 7.43 19.04 9.63
N GLY A 41 6.29 18.91 10.33
CA GLY A 41 5.70 20.01 11.09
C GLY A 41 4.61 20.79 10.33
N THR A 42 4.34 20.45 9.07
CA THR A 42 3.29 21.14 8.29
C THR A 42 1.89 20.85 8.87
N ILE A 43 1.60 19.60 9.21
CA ILE A 43 0.37 19.18 9.89
C ILE A 43 0.68 18.75 11.33
N SER A 44 1.69 17.89 11.52
CA SER A 44 2.10 17.34 12.80
C SER A 44 3.58 16.96 12.76
N HIS A 45 4.12 16.55 13.91
CA HIS A 45 5.47 16.03 14.03
C HIS A 45 5.47 14.53 14.30
N GLY A 46 6.54 13.84 13.91
CA GLY A 46 6.77 12.42 14.21
C GLY A 46 6.07 11.44 13.26
N GLY A 47 4.98 11.84 12.60
CA GLY A 47 4.21 10.98 11.69
C GLY A 47 3.10 10.19 12.39
N CYS A 48 2.51 9.24 11.68
CA CYS A 48 1.57 8.30 12.29
C CYS A 48 2.32 7.43 13.32
N ILE A 49 1.67 7.13 14.46
CA ILE A 49 2.32 6.46 15.60
C ILE A 49 2.91 5.08 15.28
N PHE A 50 2.42 4.41 14.22
CA PHE A 50 2.88 3.09 13.77
C PHE A 50 3.96 3.15 12.69
N CYS A 51 4.26 4.34 12.12
CA CYS A 51 4.98 4.44 10.85
C CYS A 51 6.50 4.42 11.00
N ASP A 52 7.14 3.44 10.35
CA ASP A 52 8.58 3.43 10.09
C ASP A 52 8.86 2.92 8.67
N ASN A 53 9.29 3.81 7.77
CA ASN A 53 9.54 3.46 6.37
C ASN A 53 10.68 2.46 6.16
N ARG A 54 11.57 2.28 7.15
CA ARG A 54 12.65 1.28 7.08
C ARG A 54 12.13 -0.15 7.01
N THR A 55 10.86 -0.38 7.42
CA THR A 55 10.26 -1.73 7.43
C THR A 55 9.98 -2.29 6.06
N PHE A 56 9.85 -1.46 5.02
CA PHE A 56 9.47 -1.90 3.68
C PHE A 56 10.39 -1.38 2.56
N ASN A 57 11.44 -0.62 2.88
CA ASN A 57 12.43 -0.18 1.90
C ASN A 57 13.52 -1.24 1.71
N PRO A 58 13.67 -1.83 0.50
CA PRO A 58 14.82 -2.67 0.18
C PRO A 58 16.13 -1.90 0.30
N SER A 59 17.24 -2.59 0.46
CA SER A 59 18.56 -1.98 0.66
C SER A 59 19.01 -1.06 -0.50
N TYR A 60 18.53 -1.30 -1.70
CA TYR A 60 18.81 -0.47 -2.86
C TYR A 60 17.99 0.83 -2.90
N CYS A 61 16.86 0.87 -2.19
CA CYS A 61 15.92 1.97 -2.15
C CYS A 61 16.40 3.03 -1.15
N GLN A 62 17.15 4.01 -1.62
CA GLN A 62 17.80 5.05 -0.79
C GLN A 62 17.64 6.42 -1.43
N PRO A 63 17.24 7.48 -0.69
CA PRO A 63 17.02 8.82 -1.22
C PRO A 63 18.29 9.51 -1.70
N SER A 64 19.48 9.01 -1.32
CA SER A 64 20.78 9.49 -1.81
C SER A 64 21.11 9.06 -3.24
N LYS A 65 20.37 8.08 -3.79
CA LYS A 65 20.52 7.58 -5.16
C LYS A 65 19.49 8.23 -6.09
N SER A 66 19.83 8.37 -7.37
CA SER A 66 18.85 8.75 -8.38
C SER A 66 17.74 7.69 -8.50
N ILE A 67 16.56 8.06 -9.00
CA ILE A 67 15.47 7.10 -9.25
C ILE A 67 15.93 6.04 -10.27
N ALA A 68 16.61 6.48 -11.33
CA ALA A 68 17.16 5.57 -12.34
C ALA A 68 18.11 4.53 -11.72
N GLN A 69 19.03 4.97 -10.84
CA GLN A 69 19.94 4.05 -10.15
C GLN A 69 19.19 3.03 -9.27
N GLN A 70 18.20 3.47 -8.49
CA GLN A 70 17.38 2.57 -7.66
C GLN A 70 16.62 1.57 -8.53
N MET A 71 16.07 2.00 -9.67
CA MET A 71 15.38 1.12 -10.63
C MET A 71 16.33 0.07 -11.21
N GLU A 72 17.54 0.45 -11.64
CA GLU A 72 18.51 -0.51 -12.19
C GLU A 72 18.98 -1.53 -11.15
N GLU A 73 19.24 -1.10 -9.92
CA GLU A 73 19.58 -2.01 -8.82
C GLU A 73 18.41 -2.96 -8.48
N GLY A 74 17.18 -2.44 -8.46
CA GLY A 74 15.96 -3.23 -8.28
C GLY A 74 15.74 -4.24 -9.41
N LYS A 75 15.95 -3.85 -10.67
CA LYS A 75 15.91 -4.74 -11.83
C LYS A 75 16.94 -5.87 -11.67
N ALA A 76 18.18 -5.55 -11.30
CA ALA A 76 19.23 -6.53 -11.08
C ALA A 76 18.86 -7.54 -9.98
N PHE A 77 18.16 -7.11 -8.92
CA PHE A 77 17.67 -7.98 -7.85
C PHE A 77 16.63 -9.00 -8.36
N PHE A 78 15.67 -8.56 -9.19
CA PHE A 78 14.57 -9.41 -9.67
C PHE A 78 14.92 -10.23 -10.93
N ARG A 79 15.79 -9.72 -11.82
CA ARG A 79 16.16 -10.33 -13.10
C ARG A 79 16.74 -11.74 -12.97
N ARG A 80 17.37 -12.05 -11.84
CA ARG A 80 17.93 -13.39 -11.54
C ARG A 80 16.88 -14.49 -11.66
N LYS A 81 15.60 -14.17 -11.45
CA LYS A 81 14.51 -15.16 -11.47
C LYS A 81 13.75 -15.21 -12.79
N TYR A 82 13.62 -14.07 -13.48
CA TYR A 82 12.82 -13.94 -14.70
C TYR A 82 13.46 -12.88 -15.63
N PRO A 83 14.16 -13.30 -16.71
CA PRO A 83 14.92 -12.36 -17.57
C PRO A 83 14.05 -11.40 -18.38
N ASP A 84 12.83 -11.81 -18.79
CA ASP A 84 11.95 -11.02 -19.69
C ASP A 84 10.88 -10.21 -18.93
N MET A 85 11.19 -9.82 -17.70
CA MET A 85 10.26 -9.09 -16.82
C MET A 85 10.30 -7.59 -17.16
N LYS A 86 9.11 -6.95 -17.14
CA LYS A 86 8.96 -5.50 -17.14
C LYS A 86 8.62 -5.00 -15.74
N TYR A 87 8.69 -3.69 -15.54
CA TYR A 87 8.67 -3.13 -14.20
C TYR A 87 7.69 -1.97 -14.06
N LEU A 88 7.09 -1.85 -12.88
CA LEU A 88 6.41 -0.65 -12.41
C LEU A 88 7.30 0.02 -11.37
N ALA A 89 7.63 1.29 -11.57
CA ALA A 89 8.30 2.06 -10.52
C ALA A 89 7.30 2.38 -9.42
N TYR A 90 7.56 1.88 -8.22
CA TYR A 90 6.69 2.03 -7.06
C TYR A 90 7.25 3.05 -6.08
N PHE A 91 6.76 4.25 -6.14
CA PHE A 91 7.02 5.33 -5.20
C PHE A 91 6.28 5.01 -3.90
N GLN A 92 6.99 4.50 -2.91
CA GLN A 92 6.38 3.95 -1.69
C GLN A 92 6.74 4.72 -0.42
N ALA A 93 7.96 5.26 -0.31
CA ALA A 93 8.42 5.92 0.90
C ALA A 93 7.69 7.26 1.13
N TYR A 94 7.08 7.45 2.29
CA TYR A 94 6.41 8.68 2.73
C TYR A 94 5.20 9.06 1.84
N SER A 95 5.11 10.36 1.44
CA SER A 95 4.01 10.89 0.62
C SER A 95 4.54 11.33 -0.73
N ASN A 96 4.34 10.51 -1.74
CA ASN A 96 5.00 10.70 -3.04
C ASN A 96 4.29 11.69 -3.97
N THR A 97 3.35 12.47 -3.44
CA THR A 97 2.74 13.63 -4.07
C THR A 97 2.99 14.92 -3.26
N TYR A 98 3.80 14.83 -2.20
CA TYR A 98 4.09 15.95 -1.32
C TYR A 98 5.40 16.63 -1.70
N ALA A 99 5.37 17.36 -2.79
CA ALA A 99 6.45 18.22 -3.28
C ALA A 99 5.93 19.21 -4.34
N PRO A 100 6.67 20.25 -4.73
CA PRO A 100 6.33 21.10 -5.88
C PRO A 100 6.13 20.26 -7.15
N LEU A 101 5.15 20.63 -7.96
CA LEU A 101 4.73 19.86 -9.14
C LEU A 101 5.87 19.58 -10.14
N ASP A 102 6.76 20.56 -10.33
CA ASP A 102 7.92 20.40 -11.23
C ASP A 102 8.91 19.34 -10.69
N VAL A 103 9.04 19.22 -9.35
CA VAL A 103 9.86 18.18 -8.71
C VAL A 103 9.21 16.82 -8.90
N LEU A 104 7.89 16.70 -8.67
CA LEU A 104 7.13 15.47 -8.90
C LEU A 104 7.28 15.00 -10.34
N LYS A 105 7.04 15.89 -11.31
CA LYS A 105 7.21 15.60 -12.73
C LYS A 105 8.59 15.04 -13.05
N ARG A 106 9.64 15.72 -12.61
CA ARG A 106 11.02 15.25 -12.85
C ARG A 106 11.26 13.83 -12.31
N ARG A 107 10.78 13.53 -11.08
CA ARG A 107 10.98 12.21 -10.48
C ARG A 107 10.20 11.10 -11.18
N TYR A 108 8.96 11.38 -11.60
CA TYR A 108 8.16 10.39 -12.32
C TYR A 108 8.69 10.15 -13.73
N GLU A 109 9.10 11.20 -14.46
CA GLU A 109 9.70 11.08 -15.78
C GLU A 109 11.06 10.38 -15.73
N GLU A 110 11.88 10.63 -14.70
CA GLU A 110 13.14 9.91 -14.48
C GLU A 110 12.89 8.39 -14.35
N ALA A 111 11.86 7.98 -13.62
CA ALA A 111 11.51 6.57 -13.50
C ALA A 111 11.03 5.96 -14.83
N LEU A 112 10.20 6.69 -15.57
CA LEU A 112 9.65 6.23 -16.85
C LEU A 112 10.70 6.18 -17.97
N ALA A 113 11.77 6.96 -17.88
CA ALA A 113 12.87 6.93 -18.82
C ALA A 113 13.78 5.68 -18.68
N VAL A 114 13.64 4.93 -17.59
CA VAL A 114 14.40 3.69 -17.39
C VAL A 114 13.85 2.59 -18.30
N GLU A 115 14.73 1.90 -19.02
CA GLU A 115 14.36 0.79 -19.92
C GLU A 115 13.54 -0.27 -19.16
N ASP A 116 12.53 -0.84 -19.83
CA ASP A 116 11.62 -1.87 -19.29
C ASP A 116 10.65 -1.38 -18.19
N VAL A 117 10.62 -0.11 -17.87
CA VAL A 117 9.58 0.48 -17.02
C VAL A 117 8.33 0.76 -17.86
N VAL A 118 7.21 0.14 -17.46
CA VAL A 118 5.94 0.20 -18.22
C VAL A 118 4.86 0.99 -17.49
N GLY A 119 5.19 1.59 -16.34
CA GLY A 119 4.25 2.42 -15.60
C GLY A 119 4.70 2.74 -14.18
N LEU A 120 3.85 3.45 -13.48
CA LEU A 120 4.07 3.93 -12.13
C LEU A 120 3.01 3.43 -11.16
N VAL A 121 3.42 3.25 -9.92
CA VAL A 121 2.53 3.14 -8.75
C VAL A 121 2.97 4.20 -7.74
N ILE A 122 2.07 5.10 -7.37
CA ILE A 122 2.36 6.25 -6.51
C ILE A 122 1.61 6.08 -5.19
N GLY A 123 2.34 5.68 -4.14
CA GLY A 123 1.81 5.61 -2.78
C GLY A 123 1.83 6.98 -2.12
N THR A 124 0.70 7.44 -1.61
CA THR A 124 0.61 8.77 -1.02
C THR A 124 -0.46 8.87 0.07
N ARG A 125 -0.53 10.04 0.68
CA ARG A 125 -1.58 10.45 1.60
C ARG A 125 -2.74 11.13 0.84
N PRO A 126 -4.00 10.93 1.28
CA PRO A 126 -5.15 11.55 0.64
C PRO A 126 -5.14 13.10 0.68
N ASP A 127 -4.55 13.68 1.72
CA ASP A 127 -4.43 15.13 1.91
C ASP A 127 -3.25 15.78 1.16
N CYS A 128 -2.52 14.99 0.35
CA CYS A 128 -1.37 15.45 -0.44
C CYS A 128 -1.68 15.48 -1.94
N ILE A 129 -2.89 15.86 -2.34
CA ILE A 129 -3.26 16.03 -3.75
C ILE A 129 -3.75 17.44 -4.02
N SER A 130 -3.57 17.91 -5.25
CA SER A 130 -4.11 19.18 -5.72
C SER A 130 -4.74 19.01 -7.12
N PRO A 131 -5.62 19.92 -7.55
CA PRO A 131 -6.17 19.89 -8.90
C PRO A 131 -5.09 19.86 -9.98
N GLU A 132 -4.06 20.68 -9.87
CA GLU A 132 -2.96 20.77 -10.85
C GLU A 132 -2.16 19.48 -10.93
N LEU A 133 -1.95 18.82 -9.78
CA LEU A 133 -1.30 17.50 -9.76
C LEU A 133 -2.18 16.46 -10.42
N LEU A 134 -3.47 16.42 -10.12
CA LEU A 134 -4.41 15.47 -10.70
C LEU A 134 -4.55 15.65 -12.21
N ASP A 135 -4.52 16.89 -12.72
CA ASP A 135 -4.52 17.17 -14.15
C ASP A 135 -3.27 16.62 -14.83
N TYR A 136 -2.10 16.75 -14.19
CA TYR A 136 -0.87 16.13 -14.68
C TYR A 136 -0.92 14.60 -14.62
N LEU A 137 -1.44 14.02 -13.55
CA LEU A 137 -1.56 12.56 -13.42
C LEU A 137 -2.56 11.99 -14.44
N GLU A 138 -3.61 12.72 -14.79
CA GLU A 138 -4.53 12.35 -15.86
C GLU A 138 -3.82 12.34 -17.22
N GLU A 139 -3.01 13.36 -17.53
CA GLU A 139 -2.18 13.38 -18.73
C GLU A 139 -1.21 12.18 -18.75
N LEU A 140 -0.55 11.93 -17.62
CA LEU A 140 0.38 10.82 -17.46
C LEU A 140 -0.32 9.47 -17.68
N ASN A 141 -1.54 9.30 -17.15
CA ASN A 141 -2.34 8.08 -17.29
C ASN A 141 -2.74 7.77 -18.74
N ARG A 142 -2.83 8.79 -19.61
CA ARG A 142 -3.12 8.58 -21.06
C ARG A 142 -1.96 7.95 -21.82
N ARG A 143 -0.72 8.04 -21.33
CA ARG A 143 0.49 7.58 -22.00
C ARG A 143 1.25 6.47 -21.30
N THR A 144 0.90 6.15 -20.04
CA THR A 144 1.53 5.07 -19.28
C THR A 144 0.55 4.43 -18.32
N PHE A 145 0.87 3.23 -17.86
CA PHE A 145 0.08 2.59 -16.81
C PHE A 145 0.33 3.28 -15.47
N LEU A 146 -0.75 3.72 -14.82
CA LEU A 146 -0.67 4.48 -13.57
C LEU A 146 -1.66 3.94 -12.53
N ILE A 147 -1.15 3.76 -11.32
CA ILE A 147 -1.96 3.53 -10.11
C ILE A 147 -1.59 4.58 -9.07
N VAL A 148 -2.58 5.23 -8.47
CA VAL A 148 -2.39 6.06 -7.27
C VAL A 148 -2.93 5.31 -6.06
N GLU A 149 -2.08 5.03 -5.07
CA GLU A 149 -2.42 4.27 -3.87
C GLU A 149 -2.50 5.18 -2.65
N TYR A 150 -3.66 5.22 -2.01
CA TYR A 150 -3.91 6.04 -0.83
C TYR A 150 -3.81 5.24 0.47
N GLY A 151 -3.03 5.73 1.40
CA GLY A 151 -3.06 5.24 2.78
C GLY A 151 -4.34 5.72 3.46
N ILE A 152 -5.39 4.91 3.47
CA ILE A 152 -6.64 5.17 4.18
C ILE A 152 -6.46 4.83 5.67
N GLU A 153 -5.89 3.67 5.90
CA GLU A 153 -5.54 3.00 7.17
C GLU A 153 -6.76 2.54 7.96
N SER A 154 -7.74 3.43 8.22
CA SER A 154 -9.03 3.18 8.86
C SER A 154 -10.12 4.08 8.27
N VAL A 155 -11.38 3.67 8.42
CA VAL A 155 -12.55 4.52 8.12
C VAL A 155 -13.14 5.16 9.39
N ASN A 156 -12.55 4.88 10.56
CA ASN A 156 -12.98 5.41 11.85
C ASN A 156 -12.14 6.63 12.22
N ASP A 157 -12.78 7.80 12.32
CA ASP A 157 -12.09 9.05 12.61
C ASP A 157 -11.50 9.10 14.03
N ASP A 158 -12.06 8.38 15.01
CA ASP A 158 -11.45 8.28 16.33
C ASP A 158 -10.13 7.49 16.26
N THR A 159 -10.11 6.40 15.50
CA THR A 159 -8.89 5.65 15.23
C THR A 159 -7.87 6.50 14.47
N LEU A 160 -8.30 7.24 13.42
CA LEU A 160 -7.42 8.12 12.65
C LEU A 160 -6.79 9.20 13.52
N ARG A 161 -7.55 9.79 14.47
CA ARG A 161 -7.01 10.73 15.46
C ARG A 161 -6.00 10.06 16.40
N HIS A 162 -6.35 8.89 16.95
CA HIS A 162 -5.46 8.14 17.85
C HIS A 162 -4.11 7.83 17.18
N ILE A 163 -4.14 7.33 15.95
CA ILE A 163 -2.90 6.98 15.23
C ILE A 163 -2.16 8.20 14.67
N ASN A 164 -2.55 9.40 15.02
CA ASN A 164 -1.99 10.66 14.53
C ASN A 164 -1.97 10.73 12.99
N ARG A 165 -3.10 10.37 12.34
CA ARG A 165 -3.17 10.34 10.87
C ARG A 165 -3.13 11.75 10.25
N GLY A 166 -3.68 12.76 10.94
CA GLY A 166 -3.66 14.17 10.54
C GLY A 166 -4.71 14.54 9.48
N HIS A 167 -5.56 13.62 9.06
CA HIS A 167 -6.75 13.84 8.24
C HIS A 167 -7.85 12.86 8.65
N ASP A 168 -9.10 13.15 8.29
CA ASP A 168 -10.26 12.31 8.51
C ASP A 168 -10.54 11.35 7.34
N PHE A 169 -11.54 10.49 7.48
CA PHE A 169 -11.93 9.55 6.44
C PHE A 169 -12.55 10.25 5.22
N GLU A 170 -13.27 11.35 5.43
CA GLU A 170 -13.85 12.12 4.33
C GLU A 170 -12.78 12.65 3.36
N CYS A 171 -11.61 13.06 3.88
CA CYS A 171 -10.46 13.41 3.05
C CYS A 171 -10.04 12.24 2.14
N SER A 172 -10.00 11.02 2.69
CA SER A 172 -9.68 9.81 1.91
C SER A 172 -10.71 9.55 0.81
N ARG A 173 -12.00 9.60 1.15
CA ARG A 173 -13.11 9.40 0.21
C ARG A 173 -13.00 10.39 -0.96
N ARG A 174 -12.85 11.67 -0.65
CA ARG A 174 -12.76 12.74 -1.66
C ARG A 174 -11.54 12.57 -2.57
N ALA A 175 -10.36 12.25 -2.02
CA ALA A 175 -9.16 12.04 -2.81
C ALA A 175 -9.30 10.88 -3.81
N ILE A 176 -9.88 9.77 -3.37
CA ILE A 176 -10.17 8.60 -4.19
C ILE A 176 -11.15 8.96 -5.31
N GLU A 177 -12.27 9.63 -5.01
CA GLU A 177 -13.26 10.05 -5.99
C GLU A 177 -12.66 10.98 -7.06
N LEU A 178 -11.95 12.03 -6.65
CA LEU A 178 -11.32 12.99 -7.56
C LEU A 178 -10.31 12.33 -8.51
N THR A 179 -9.61 11.31 -8.03
CA THR A 179 -8.61 10.57 -8.82
C THR A 179 -9.28 9.59 -9.76
N HIS A 180 -10.23 8.80 -9.26
CA HIS A 180 -10.99 7.84 -10.05
C HIS A 180 -11.79 8.52 -11.18
N ASP A 181 -12.41 9.67 -10.91
CA ASP A 181 -13.21 10.42 -11.90
C ASP A 181 -12.38 10.96 -13.07
N ARG A 182 -11.03 10.97 -12.93
CA ARG A 182 -10.07 11.23 -14.03
C ARG A 182 -9.64 9.95 -14.77
N GLY A 183 -10.27 8.82 -14.49
CA GLY A 183 -9.95 7.52 -15.10
C GLY A 183 -8.63 6.92 -14.64
N ILE A 184 -8.05 7.40 -13.54
CA ILE A 184 -6.82 6.86 -12.94
C ILE A 184 -7.18 5.71 -12.02
N LEU A 185 -6.46 4.58 -12.11
CA LEU A 185 -6.64 3.45 -11.21
C LEU A 185 -6.31 3.86 -9.77
N THR A 186 -7.23 3.60 -8.86
CA THR A 186 -7.11 3.96 -7.44
C THR A 186 -6.88 2.74 -6.58
N GLY A 187 -5.87 2.82 -5.72
CA GLY A 187 -5.59 1.82 -4.69
C GLY A 187 -5.85 2.37 -3.29
N GLY A 188 -6.21 1.50 -2.36
CA GLY A 188 -6.35 1.84 -0.94
C GLY A 188 -5.56 0.89 -0.05
N HIS A 189 -4.99 1.41 1.03
CA HIS A 189 -4.36 0.62 2.10
C HIS A 189 -5.23 0.70 3.35
N ILE A 190 -5.51 -0.45 3.96
CA ILE A 190 -6.24 -0.60 5.22
C ILE A 190 -5.43 -1.44 6.19
N ILE A 191 -5.36 -1.01 7.43
CA ILE A 191 -4.73 -1.76 8.52
C ILE A 191 -5.84 -2.34 9.42
N LEU A 192 -5.88 -3.66 9.57
CA LEU A 192 -6.80 -4.32 10.49
C LEU A 192 -6.14 -4.55 11.84
N GLY A 193 -6.89 -4.29 12.91
CA GLY A 193 -6.45 -4.46 14.30
C GLY A 193 -5.75 -3.23 14.87
N LEU A 194 -6.03 -2.03 14.35
CA LEU A 194 -5.58 -0.77 14.95
C LEU A 194 -6.12 -0.62 16.38
N PRO A 195 -5.42 0.10 17.28
CA PRO A 195 -5.87 0.32 18.63
C PRO A 195 -7.29 0.92 18.67
N GLY A 196 -8.17 0.31 19.47
CA GLY A 196 -9.57 0.70 19.58
C GLY A 196 -10.51 0.02 18.56
N GLU A 197 -9.98 -0.74 17.60
CA GLU A 197 -10.78 -1.48 16.63
C GLU A 197 -10.81 -2.98 16.97
N ASP A 198 -11.96 -3.47 17.36
CA ASP A 198 -12.19 -4.90 17.51
C ASP A 198 -12.47 -5.58 16.15
N ARG A 199 -12.74 -6.89 16.19
CA ARG A 199 -13.01 -7.67 14.99
C ARG A 199 -14.28 -7.20 14.28
N GLU A 200 -15.32 -6.90 15.02
CA GLU A 200 -16.61 -6.45 14.51
C GLU A 200 -16.49 -5.10 13.80
N GLU A 201 -15.74 -4.17 14.40
CA GLU A 201 -15.45 -2.87 13.79
C GLU A 201 -14.65 -3.04 12.47
N ASN A 202 -13.60 -3.86 12.49
CA ASN A 202 -12.81 -4.13 11.27
C ASN A 202 -13.70 -4.71 10.15
N ILE A 203 -14.64 -5.61 10.48
CA ILE A 203 -15.57 -6.19 9.49
C ILE A 203 -16.59 -5.14 9.02
N ARG A 204 -17.08 -4.27 9.90
CA ARG A 204 -18.01 -3.18 9.56
C ARG A 204 -17.38 -2.22 8.53
N GLN A 205 -16.10 -1.90 8.71
CA GLN A 205 -15.36 -1.03 7.80
C GLN A 205 -15.35 -1.53 6.35
N ALA A 206 -15.42 -2.85 6.13
CA ALA A 206 -15.41 -3.43 4.79
C ALA A 206 -16.55 -2.91 3.91
N SER A 207 -17.75 -2.73 4.44
CA SER A 207 -18.88 -2.18 3.70
C SER A 207 -18.64 -0.73 3.30
N ILE A 208 -18.05 0.08 4.18
CA ILE A 208 -17.71 1.47 3.91
C ILE A 208 -16.60 1.57 2.84
N VAL A 209 -15.57 0.73 2.95
CA VAL A 209 -14.50 0.65 1.95
C VAL A 209 -15.04 0.15 0.59
N SER A 210 -16.02 -0.75 0.63
CA SER A 210 -16.71 -1.25 -0.57
C SER A 210 -17.43 -0.15 -1.35
N ASP A 211 -17.93 0.88 -0.67
CA ASP A 211 -18.62 2.02 -1.29
C ASP A 211 -17.67 3.05 -1.91
N LEU A 212 -16.37 2.97 -1.60
CA LEU A 212 -15.37 3.84 -2.23
C LEU A 212 -15.14 3.48 -3.69
N LYS A 213 -14.77 4.44 -4.52
CA LYS A 213 -14.38 4.25 -5.92
C LYS A 213 -12.96 3.66 -6.02
N LEU A 214 -12.71 2.54 -5.33
CA LEU A 214 -11.44 1.84 -5.34
C LEU A 214 -11.43 0.74 -6.40
N ASP A 215 -10.32 0.63 -7.13
CA ASP A 215 -10.02 -0.49 -8.03
C ASP A 215 -9.24 -1.58 -7.29
N ILE A 216 -8.30 -1.19 -6.43
CA ILE A 216 -7.34 -2.07 -5.79
C ILE A 216 -7.33 -1.85 -4.27
N LEU A 217 -7.29 -2.94 -3.52
CA LEU A 217 -7.20 -2.89 -2.06
C LEU A 217 -6.01 -3.70 -1.54
N LYS A 218 -5.25 -3.09 -0.64
CA LYS A 218 -4.21 -3.75 0.17
C LYS A 218 -4.66 -3.79 1.61
N ILE A 219 -4.76 -4.98 2.16
CA ILE A 219 -5.05 -5.20 3.57
C ILE A 219 -3.76 -5.56 4.29
N HIS A 220 -3.57 -5.01 5.47
CA HIS A 220 -2.43 -5.28 6.34
C HIS A 220 -2.93 -5.62 7.75
N GLN A 221 -2.27 -6.59 8.39
CA GLN A 221 -2.36 -6.70 9.84
C GLN A 221 -1.57 -5.57 10.50
N LEU A 222 -2.06 -5.10 11.65
CA LEU A 222 -1.25 -4.21 12.48
C LEU A 222 0.07 -4.89 12.88
N GLN A 223 1.16 -4.14 12.78
CA GLN A 223 2.48 -4.55 13.24
C GLN A 223 3.01 -3.53 14.25
N ILE A 224 3.50 -4.02 15.38
CA ILE A 224 4.18 -3.20 16.39
C ILE A 224 5.66 -3.20 16.04
N ILE A 225 6.14 -2.04 15.58
CA ILE A 225 7.51 -1.84 15.09
C ILE A 225 8.35 -1.11 16.12
N ARG A 226 9.51 -1.66 16.41
CA ARG A 226 10.47 -1.07 17.37
C ARG A 226 10.83 0.37 16.99
N GLY A 227 10.81 1.26 18.00
CA GLY A 227 11.15 2.67 17.83
C GLY A 227 10.02 3.54 17.26
N THR A 228 8.79 3.00 17.19
CA THR A 228 7.58 3.77 16.91
C THR A 228 6.87 4.12 18.21
N GLN A 229 6.10 5.22 18.23
CA GLN A 229 5.29 5.60 19.39
C GLN A 229 4.29 4.48 19.76
N LEU A 230 3.71 3.80 18.77
CA LEU A 230 2.81 2.67 19.00
C LEU A 230 3.49 1.51 19.74
N ALA A 231 4.79 1.30 19.51
CA ALA A 231 5.54 0.30 20.27
C ALA A 231 5.69 0.70 21.74
N ASP A 232 5.92 1.98 22.02
CA ASP A 232 6.00 2.48 23.40
C ASP A 232 4.64 2.36 24.10
N GLU A 233 3.54 2.73 23.44
CA GLU A 233 2.17 2.53 23.96
C GLU A 233 1.89 1.05 24.24
N TYR A 234 2.21 0.17 23.29
CA TYR A 234 2.01 -1.28 23.45
C TYR A 234 2.83 -1.88 24.58
N MET A 235 4.06 -1.40 24.80
CA MET A 235 4.90 -1.89 25.90
C MET A 235 4.42 -1.40 27.27
N GLN A 236 3.80 -0.22 27.35
CA GLN A 236 3.23 0.33 28.57
C GLN A 236 1.88 -0.30 28.89
N GLN A 237 1.01 -0.45 27.90
CA GLN A 237 -0.32 -1.02 28.02
C GLN A 237 -0.61 -1.97 26.86
N PRO A 238 -0.22 -3.25 26.97
CA PRO A 238 -0.45 -4.22 25.91
C PRO A 238 -1.95 -4.38 25.59
N PHE A 239 -2.28 -4.39 24.32
CA PHE A 239 -3.61 -4.68 23.82
C PHE A 239 -3.61 -5.93 22.94
N LYS A 240 -4.78 -6.52 22.74
CA LYS A 240 -4.91 -7.75 21.95
C LYS A 240 -4.56 -7.50 20.49
N LEU A 241 -3.67 -8.33 19.95
CA LEU A 241 -3.40 -8.43 18.52
C LEU A 241 -4.04 -9.72 17.97
N PHE A 242 -4.39 -9.74 16.70
CA PHE A 242 -4.91 -10.94 16.06
C PHE A 242 -3.89 -12.08 16.07
N THR A 243 -4.37 -13.28 16.35
CA THR A 243 -3.70 -14.51 15.96
C THR A 243 -3.82 -14.73 14.45
N PRO A 244 -2.99 -15.59 13.82
CA PRO A 244 -3.14 -15.88 12.39
C PRO A 244 -4.53 -16.36 11.99
N ASP A 245 -5.15 -17.21 12.79
CA ASP A 245 -6.46 -17.78 12.50
C ASP A 245 -7.58 -16.76 12.67
N GLU A 246 -7.58 -15.97 13.76
CA GLU A 246 -8.52 -14.84 13.93
C GLU A 246 -8.41 -13.84 12.79
N TYR A 247 -7.19 -13.56 12.30
CA TYR A 247 -6.96 -12.64 11.21
C TYR A 247 -7.44 -13.21 9.87
N ILE A 248 -7.24 -14.50 9.61
CA ILE A 248 -7.79 -15.18 8.43
C ILE A 248 -9.31 -15.08 8.43
N ASP A 249 -9.96 -15.40 9.55
CA ASP A 249 -11.44 -15.33 9.67
C ASP A 249 -11.96 -13.90 9.50
N THR A 250 -11.21 -12.92 10.01
CA THR A 250 -11.53 -11.50 9.80
C THR A 250 -11.38 -11.08 8.35
N CYS A 251 -10.30 -11.49 7.67
CA CYS A 251 -10.10 -11.22 6.24
C CYS A 251 -11.19 -11.86 5.37
N ILE A 252 -11.63 -13.08 5.69
CA ILE A 252 -12.72 -13.74 4.97
C ILE A 252 -14.02 -12.95 5.13
N ALA A 253 -14.40 -12.62 6.36
CA ALA A 253 -15.61 -11.85 6.64
C ALA A 253 -15.54 -10.42 6.04
N TYR A 254 -14.34 -9.85 5.91
CA TYR A 254 -14.09 -8.59 5.22
C TYR A 254 -14.33 -8.72 3.72
N LEU A 255 -13.75 -9.77 3.08
CA LEU A 255 -13.93 -10.04 1.65
C LEU A 255 -15.38 -10.27 1.25
N GLU A 256 -16.18 -10.94 2.10
CA GLU A 256 -17.60 -11.20 1.87
C GLU A 256 -18.47 -9.92 1.79
N ARG A 257 -17.94 -8.80 2.28
CA ARG A 257 -18.60 -7.48 2.28
C ARG A 257 -18.07 -6.54 1.21
N LEU A 258 -16.96 -6.89 0.56
CA LEU A 258 -16.42 -6.09 -0.53
C LEU A 258 -17.20 -6.32 -1.82
N ARG A 259 -17.29 -5.29 -2.65
CA ARG A 259 -17.71 -5.44 -4.04
C ARG A 259 -16.83 -6.47 -4.74
N SER A 260 -17.43 -7.30 -5.55
CA SER A 260 -16.71 -8.38 -6.25
C SER A 260 -15.71 -7.89 -7.31
N ASP A 261 -15.79 -6.63 -7.74
CA ASP A 261 -14.90 -6.00 -8.71
C ASP A 261 -13.62 -5.42 -8.09
N ILE A 262 -13.56 -5.23 -6.77
CA ILE A 262 -12.34 -4.79 -6.10
C ILE A 262 -11.25 -5.86 -6.19
N ILE A 263 -10.07 -5.43 -6.63
CA ILE A 263 -8.88 -6.28 -6.79
C ILE A 263 -8.09 -6.28 -5.48
N VAL A 264 -7.89 -7.44 -4.89
CA VAL A 264 -7.12 -7.55 -3.64
C VAL A 264 -5.66 -7.89 -3.94
N GLU A 265 -4.76 -7.00 -3.53
CA GLU A 265 -3.32 -7.16 -3.81
C GLU A 265 -2.62 -8.04 -2.75
N ARG A 266 -2.95 -7.85 -1.48
CA ARG A 266 -2.38 -8.65 -0.38
C ARG A 266 -3.22 -8.54 0.89
N PHE A 267 -2.97 -9.46 1.83
CA PHE A 267 -3.62 -9.52 3.14
C PHE A 267 -2.66 -9.28 4.29
N VAL A 268 -1.38 -9.41 4.07
CA VAL A 268 -0.37 -9.28 5.14
C VAL A 268 0.84 -8.49 4.66
N SER A 269 1.47 -7.80 5.59
CA SER A 269 2.76 -7.15 5.43
C SER A 269 3.83 -7.90 6.21
N GLN A 270 5.07 -7.81 5.77
CA GLN A 270 6.23 -8.37 6.46
C GLN A 270 7.23 -7.25 6.75
N SER A 271 7.71 -7.23 7.98
CA SER A 271 8.78 -6.33 8.42
C SER A 271 10.02 -7.13 8.80
N PRO A 272 11.22 -6.52 8.79
CA PRO A 272 12.44 -7.15 9.28
C PRO A 272 12.26 -7.70 10.69
N ALA A 273 12.79 -8.91 10.94
CA ALA A 273 12.56 -9.62 12.20
C ALA A 273 13.14 -8.90 13.44
N ASP A 274 14.20 -8.13 13.26
CA ASP A 274 14.84 -7.31 14.28
C ASP A 274 14.03 -6.06 14.65
N MET A 275 13.21 -5.57 13.72
CA MET A 275 12.31 -4.43 13.93
C MET A 275 10.95 -4.83 14.48
N LEU A 276 10.46 -6.03 14.16
CA LEU A 276 9.12 -6.48 14.53
C LEU A 276 9.06 -6.92 16.01
N ILE A 277 8.26 -6.22 16.82
CA ILE A 277 7.95 -6.63 18.20
C ILE A 277 6.81 -7.66 18.21
N ALA A 278 5.68 -7.35 17.54
CA ALA A 278 4.48 -8.18 17.49
C ALA A 278 3.60 -7.82 16.28
N PRO A 279 2.72 -8.71 15.81
CA PRO A 279 2.68 -10.14 16.13
C PRO A 279 3.77 -10.92 15.36
N LYS A 280 4.36 -11.91 16.01
CA LYS A 280 5.38 -12.77 15.38
C LYS A 280 4.73 -14.08 14.90
N TRP A 281 4.01 -14.03 13.80
CA TRP A 281 3.32 -15.21 13.27
C TRP A 281 4.24 -16.24 12.61
N GLY A 282 5.39 -15.81 12.08
CA GLY A 282 6.32 -16.72 11.38
C GLY A 282 5.78 -17.26 10.05
N ILE A 283 4.71 -16.69 9.51
CA ILE A 283 4.01 -17.15 8.30
C ILE A 283 4.38 -16.24 7.13
N LYS A 284 4.76 -16.82 5.99
CA LYS A 284 5.03 -16.08 4.76
C LYS A 284 3.74 -15.67 4.05
N ASN A 285 3.78 -14.58 3.26
CA ASN A 285 2.59 -14.08 2.54
C ASN A 285 1.87 -15.15 1.73
N HIS A 286 2.61 -15.97 0.97
CA HIS A 286 2.01 -17.03 0.15
C HIS A 286 1.36 -18.14 0.99
N GLU A 287 1.95 -18.46 2.14
CA GLU A 287 1.43 -19.46 3.07
C GLU A 287 0.14 -18.94 3.72
N PHE A 288 0.13 -17.68 4.16
CA PHE A 288 -1.07 -17.03 4.67
C PHE A 288 -2.21 -17.06 3.64
N THR A 289 -1.93 -16.61 2.41
CA THR A 289 -2.91 -16.61 1.32
C THR A 289 -3.44 -18.01 1.04
N ASN A 290 -2.60 -19.04 1.05
CA ASN A 290 -3.04 -20.41 0.85
C ASN A 290 -3.96 -20.90 1.98
N ARG A 291 -3.66 -20.58 3.25
CA ARG A 291 -4.52 -20.91 4.39
C ARG A 291 -5.89 -20.23 4.27
N LEU A 292 -5.90 -18.93 3.93
CA LEU A 292 -7.13 -18.17 3.71
C LEU A 292 -7.98 -18.78 2.59
N VAL A 293 -7.40 -19.02 1.41
CA VAL A 293 -8.11 -19.61 0.26
C VAL A 293 -8.66 -21.00 0.58
N ASN A 294 -7.91 -21.83 1.31
CA ASN A 294 -8.38 -23.16 1.71
C ASN A 294 -9.53 -23.10 2.71
N ARG A 295 -9.57 -22.09 3.58
CA ARG A 295 -10.67 -21.90 4.54
C ARG A 295 -11.93 -21.32 3.90
N MET A 296 -11.81 -20.65 2.75
CA MET A 296 -12.95 -20.15 1.97
C MET A 296 -13.61 -21.21 1.07
N LYS A 297 -13.00 -22.38 0.88
CA LYS A 297 -13.54 -23.52 0.14
C LYS A 297 -14.45 -24.37 1.01
#